data_210026190669059c1378910535c8e664
#
_entry.id   210026190669059c1378910535c8e664
#
_cell.length_a   1.000
_cell.length_b   1.000
_cell.length_c   1.000
_cell.angle_alpha   90.00
_cell.angle_beta   90.00
_cell.angle_gamma   90.00
#
_symmetry.space_group_name_H-M   'P 1'
#
loop_
_entity.id
_entity.type
_entity.pdbx_description
1 polymer ?
#
loop_
_entity_poly.entity_id
_entity_poly.type
_entity_poly.pdbx_seq_one_letter_code
_entity_poly.pdbx_strand_id
1 'polypeptide(L)'
;MPQGSVLGLALFLLYINDLPQQTDSSSRLFTDDTISQLSTEKNQVILQNDLDKLSVWEDRWNMSFHPEKCKVLCVSRSRDKLVRYLHGQALQEVDQTKYLGVTLISDATWKVHISAVINIASRTLGLLRRTLMIGTKSVKEQA
;
A
#
# COMPACT_ATOMS: atom_id res chain seq x y z
N MET A 1 13.34 -16.77 8.55
CA MET A 1 14.37 -16.54 7.51
C MET A 1 15.37 -15.50 8.00
N PRO A 2 16.67 -15.59 7.67
CA PRO A 2 17.64 -14.56 8.06
C PRO A 2 17.28 -13.24 7.36
N GLN A 3 17.05 -12.18 8.13
CA GLN A 3 16.87 -10.84 7.60
C GLN A 3 18.16 -10.33 6.93
N GLY A 4 18.03 -9.67 5.77
CA GLY A 4 19.16 -9.07 5.04
C GLY A 4 19.80 -9.98 3.98
N SER A 5 19.31 -11.19 3.77
CA SER A 5 19.77 -12.07 2.71
C SER A 5 18.97 -11.83 1.41
N VAL A 6 19.65 -11.67 0.28
CA VAL A 6 19.02 -11.58 -1.06
C VAL A 6 18.20 -12.84 -1.37
N LEU A 7 18.70 -14.00 -0.95
CA LEU A 7 18.00 -15.28 -1.11
C LEU A 7 16.71 -15.32 -0.29
N GLY A 8 16.69 -14.71 0.90
CA GLY A 8 15.50 -14.64 1.75
C GLY A 8 14.33 -13.93 1.06
N LEU A 9 14.60 -12.81 0.39
CA LEU A 9 13.59 -12.08 -0.37
C LEU A 9 13.08 -12.90 -1.57
N ALA A 10 13.99 -13.52 -2.33
CA ALA A 10 13.61 -14.35 -3.48
C ALA A 10 12.74 -15.55 -3.07
N LEU A 11 13.10 -16.23 -1.98
CA LEU A 11 12.32 -17.34 -1.43
C LEU A 11 10.94 -16.88 -0.91
N PHE A 12 10.87 -15.70 -0.29
CA PHE A 12 9.59 -15.13 0.14
C PHE A 12 8.67 -14.84 -1.04
N LEU A 13 9.18 -14.22 -2.12
CA LEU A 13 8.40 -13.96 -3.33
C LEU A 13 7.89 -15.24 -3.99
N LEU A 14 8.71 -16.30 -4.02
CA LEU A 14 8.27 -17.62 -4.51
C LEU A 14 7.17 -18.21 -3.61
N TYR A 15 7.30 -18.01 -2.30
CA TYR A 15 6.37 -18.54 -1.32
C TYR A 15 4.97 -17.94 -1.41
N ILE A 16 4.86 -16.62 -1.70
CA ILE A 16 3.57 -15.92 -1.81
C ILE A 16 3.05 -15.79 -3.26
N ASN A 17 3.74 -16.38 -4.23
CA ASN A 17 3.46 -16.18 -5.66
C ASN A 17 2.08 -16.65 -6.12
N ASP A 18 1.48 -17.61 -5.41
CA ASP A 18 0.15 -18.14 -5.71
C ASP A 18 -1.01 -17.34 -5.09
N LEU A 19 -0.71 -16.39 -4.19
CA LEU A 19 -1.72 -15.60 -3.47
C LEU A 19 -2.65 -14.81 -4.40
N PRO A 20 -2.20 -14.12 -5.47
CA PRO A 20 -3.12 -13.41 -6.36
C PRO A 20 -4.09 -14.33 -7.11
N GLN A 21 -3.73 -15.60 -7.26
CA GLN A 21 -4.57 -16.60 -7.95
C GLN A 21 -5.71 -17.12 -7.07
N GLN A 22 -5.65 -16.86 -5.76
CA GLN A 22 -6.70 -17.26 -4.82
C GLN A 22 -7.89 -16.29 -4.84
N THR A 23 -7.74 -15.11 -5.43
CA THR A 23 -8.76 -14.05 -5.42
C THR A 23 -9.41 -13.88 -6.79
N ASP A 24 -10.72 -13.64 -6.81
CA ASP A 24 -11.48 -13.31 -8.03
C ASP A 24 -11.33 -11.81 -8.38
N SER A 25 -10.94 -10.99 -7.41
CA SER A 25 -10.61 -9.58 -7.62
C SER A 25 -9.21 -9.40 -8.22
N SER A 26 -8.96 -8.23 -8.79
CA SER A 26 -7.62 -7.90 -9.27
C SER A 26 -6.69 -7.65 -8.09
N SER A 27 -5.91 -8.65 -7.70
CA SER A 27 -4.92 -8.55 -6.63
C SER A 27 -3.51 -8.34 -7.18
N ARG A 28 -2.76 -7.47 -6.52
CA ARG A 28 -1.36 -7.16 -6.86
C ARG A 28 -0.50 -7.24 -5.62
N LEU A 29 0.66 -7.85 -5.77
CA LEU A 29 1.67 -7.99 -4.73
C LEU A 29 2.86 -7.08 -5.02
N PHE A 30 3.38 -6.49 -3.97
CA PHE A 30 4.68 -5.83 -3.99
C PHE A 30 5.41 -6.16 -2.67
N THR A 31 6.31 -7.11 -2.72
CA THR A 31 6.93 -7.71 -1.53
C THR A 31 5.87 -8.26 -0.56
N ASP A 32 5.74 -7.66 0.61
CA ASP A 32 4.77 -7.97 1.66
C ASP A 32 3.46 -7.15 1.57
N ASP A 33 3.43 -6.13 0.71
CA ASP A 33 2.24 -5.30 0.50
C ASP A 33 1.31 -5.94 -0.54
N THR A 34 0.05 -6.14 -0.17
CA THR A 34 -1.00 -6.66 -1.07
C THR A 34 -2.11 -5.64 -1.23
N ILE A 35 -2.51 -5.39 -2.46
CA ILE A 35 -3.70 -4.60 -2.79
C ILE A 35 -4.67 -5.43 -3.61
N SER A 36 -5.92 -5.50 -3.17
CA SER A 36 -7.02 -6.12 -3.92
C SER A 36 -8.01 -5.05 -4.35
N GLN A 37 -8.30 -5.00 -5.64
CA GLN A 37 -9.12 -3.96 -6.25
C GLN A 37 -10.34 -4.56 -6.94
N LEU A 38 -11.50 -3.95 -6.70
CA LEU A 38 -12.74 -4.22 -7.44
C LEU A 38 -13.18 -2.98 -8.20
N SER A 39 -13.59 -3.19 -9.44
CA SER A 39 -13.94 -2.10 -10.36
C SER A 39 -15.44 -1.76 -10.39
N THR A 40 -16.34 -2.51 -9.71
CA THR A 40 -17.79 -2.35 -9.88
C THR A 40 -18.53 -2.50 -8.55
N GLU A 41 -19.52 -1.63 -8.32
CA GLU A 41 -20.39 -1.65 -7.13
C GLU A 41 -21.13 -2.99 -6.93
N LYS A 42 -21.45 -3.71 -8.02
CA LYS A 42 -22.13 -5.01 -7.98
C LYS A 42 -21.28 -6.15 -7.39
N ASN A 43 -19.99 -5.95 -7.21
CA ASN A 43 -19.04 -7.00 -6.83
C ASN A 43 -18.60 -6.93 -5.36
N GLN A 44 -19.38 -6.28 -4.52
CA GLN A 44 -19.02 -6.11 -3.11
C GLN A 44 -18.97 -7.45 -2.34
N VAL A 45 -19.80 -8.42 -2.75
CA VAL A 45 -19.77 -9.79 -2.21
C VAL A 45 -18.46 -10.49 -2.59
N ILE A 46 -17.93 -10.21 -3.78
CA ILE A 46 -16.68 -10.83 -4.26
C ILE A 46 -15.50 -10.47 -3.35
N LEU A 47 -15.39 -9.20 -2.92
CA LEU A 47 -14.28 -8.80 -2.05
C LEU A 47 -14.34 -9.50 -0.68
N GLN A 48 -15.53 -9.70 -0.11
CA GLN A 48 -15.65 -10.45 1.14
C GLN A 48 -15.28 -11.93 0.93
N ASN A 49 -15.75 -12.54 -0.16
CA ASN A 49 -15.37 -13.91 -0.51
C ASN A 49 -13.86 -14.05 -0.73
N ASP A 50 -13.22 -13.05 -1.32
CA ASP A 50 -11.76 -13.04 -1.49
C ASP A 50 -11.03 -12.94 -0.15
N LEU A 51 -11.51 -12.12 0.79
CA LEU A 51 -10.96 -12.06 2.15
C LEU A 51 -11.11 -13.40 2.88
N ASP A 52 -12.24 -14.08 2.69
CA ASP A 52 -12.47 -15.42 3.27
C ASP A 52 -11.53 -16.47 2.65
N LYS A 53 -11.29 -16.42 1.33
CA LYS A 53 -10.32 -17.27 0.64
C LYS A 53 -8.88 -16.99 1.11
N LEU A 54 -8.54 -15.72 1.32
CA LEU A 54 -7.24 -15.32 1.86
C LEU A 54 -7.02 -15.86 3.26
N SER A 55 -8.06 -15.89 4.12
CA SER A 55 -7.98 -16.49 5.44
C SER A 55 -7.68 -18.00 5.38
N VAL A 56 -8.29 -18.72 4.43
CA VAL A 56 -7.98 -20.14 4.22
C VAL A 56 -6.56 -20.35 3.68
N TRP A 57 -6.09 -19.43 2.82
CA TRP A 57 -4.73 -19.45 2.30
C TRP A 57 -3.69 -19.23 3.41
N GLU A 58 -3.95 -18.31 4.34
CA GLU A 58 -3.09 -18.06 5.51
C GLU A 58 -2.89 -19.33 6.36
N ASP A 59 -3.98 -20.01 6.67
CA ASP A 59 -3.92 -21.27 7.45
C ASP A 59 -3.08 -22.33 6.74
N ARG A 60 -3.22 -22.45 5.42
CA ARG A 60 -2.47 -23.41 4.61
C ARG A 60 -0.98 -23.12 4.60
N TRP A 61 -0.59 -21.85 4.54
CA TRP A 61 0.79 -21.44 4.40
C TRP A 61 1.43 -20.98 5.72
N ASN A 62 0.69 -21.09 6.83
CA ASN A 62 1.14 -20.66 8.16
C ASN A 62 1.66 -19.20 8.16
N MET A 63 0.93 -18.35 7.45
CA MET A 63 1.12 -16.90 7.41
C MET A 63 -0.03 -16.21 8.14
N SER A 64 0.07 -14.92 8.42
CA SER A 64 -1.00 -14.17 9.06
C SER A 64 -1.06 -12.74 8.54
N PHE A 65 -2.21 -12.34 8.00
CA PHE A 65 -2.53 -10.94 7.79
C PHE A 65 -2.99 -10.33 9.11
N HIS A 66 -2.60 -9.10 9.36
CA HIS A 66 -3.03 -8.38 10.56
C HIS A 66 -4.19 -7.44 10.21
N PRO A 67 -5.44 -7.72 10.66
CA PRO A 67 -6.60 -6.90 10.34
C PRO A 67 -6.42 -5.42 10.70
N GLU A 68 -5.67 -5.13 11.78
CA GLU A 68 -5.36 -3.76 12.22
C GLU A 68 -4.52 -2.96 11.22
N LYS A 69 -3.73 -3.65 10.38
CA LYS A 69 -2.93 -3.03 9.33
C LYS A 69 -3.69 -2.95 7.99
N CYS A 70 -4.72 -3.78 7.83
CA CYS A 70 -5.55 -3.81 6.64
C CYS A 70 -6.51 -2.62 6.63
N LYS A 71 -6.64 -1.97 5.48
CA LYS A 71 -7.50 -0.79 5.31
C LYS A 71 -8.36 -0.94 4.08
N VAL A 72 -9.57 -0.45 4.15
CA VAL A 72 -10.50 -0.39 3.02
C VAL A 72 -10.59 1.06 2.55
N LEU A 73 -10.25 1.32 1.30
CA LEU A 73 -10.42 2.61 0.65
C LEU A 73 -11.54 2.51 -0.38
N CYS A 74 -12.65 3.17 -0.14
CA CYS A 74 -13.77 3.23 -1.07
C CYS A 74 -13.60 4.42 -2.02
N VAL A 75 -13.34 4.15 -3.30
CA VAL A 75 -13.20 5.16 -4.35
C VAL A 75 -14.51 5.16 -5.17
N SER A 76 -15.57 5.72 -4.62
CA SER A 76 -16.89 5.80 -5.27
C SER A 76 -17.60 7.10 -4.92
N ARG A 77 -18.48 7.54 -5.83
CA ARG A 77 -19.39 8.65 -5.58
C ARG A 77 -20.57 8.22 -4.67
N SER A 78 -20.94 6.95 -4.70
CA SER A 78 -21.93 6.36 -3.80
C SER A 78 -21.21 5.84 -2.55
N ARG A 79 -21.58 6.36 -1.39
CA ARG A 79 -21.02 5.96 -0.09
C ARG A 79 -21.85 4.83 0.53
N ASP A 80 -22.01 3.72 -0.16
CA ASP A 80 -22.55 2.52 0.47
C ASP A 80 -21.48 1.95 1.41
N LYS A 81 -21.59 2.26 2.69
CA LYS A 81 -20.69 1.79 3.74
C LYS A 81 -20.94 0.30 3.97
N LEU A 82 -20.13 -0.52 3.34
CA LEU A 82 -20.13 -1.95 3.60
C LEU A 82 -18.92 -2.32 4.44
N VAL A 83 -19.20 -2.77 5.65
CA VAL A 83 -18.18 -3.27 6.55
C VAL A 83 -17.61 -4.58 5.99
N ARG A 84 -16.29 -4.68 5.91
CA ARG A 84 -15.55 -5.88 5.52
C ARG A 84 -14.94 -6.53 6.74
N TYR A 85 -14.88 -7.83 6.72
CA TYR A 85 -14.36 -8.60 7.85
C TYR A 85 -13.18 -9.46 7.40
N LEU A 86 -12.15 -9.52 8.25
CA LEU A 86 -11.03 -10.44 8.14
C LEU A 86 -10.83 -11.08 9.52
N HIS A 87 -10.85 -12.40 9.62
CA HIS A 87 -10.83 -13.14 10.89
C HIS A 87 -11.93 -12.71 11.87
N GLY A 88 -13.12 -12.36 11.38
CA GLY A 88 -14.22 -11.87 12.22
C GLY A 88 -14.04 -10.44 12.74
N GLN A 89 -12.92 -9.79 12.45
CA GLN A 89 -12.65 -8.40 12.81
C GLN A 89 -13.01 -7.47 11.65
N ALA A 90 -13.78 -6.41 11.94
CA ALA A 90 -14.13 -5.39 10.96
C ALA A 90 -12.90 -4.60 10.52
N LEU A 91 -12.68 -4.51 9.21
CA LEU A 91 -11.59 -3.71 8.63
C LEU A 91 -11.93 -2.22 8.70
N GLN A 92 -10.91 -1.40 8.95
CA GLN A 92 -11.05 0.04 9.03
C GLN A 92 -11.25 0.63 7.63
N GLU A 93 -12.39 1.29 7.41
CA GLU A 93 -12.58 2.15 6.24
C GLU A 93 -11.85 3.48 6.45
N VAL A 94 -11.11 3.92 5.44
CA VAL A 94 -10.33 5.15 5.49
C VAL A 94 -10.61 6.00 4.25
N ASP A 95 -10.56 7.34 4.41
CA ASP A 95 -10.69 8.27 3.29
C ASP A 95 -9.38 8.45 2.52
N GLN A 96 -8.26 8.09 3.13
CA GLN A 96 -6.94 8.13 2.50
C GLN A 96 -6.02 7.04 3.04
N THR A 97 -5.16 6.53 2.18
CA THR A 97 -4.12 5.58 2.57
C THR A 97 -2.86 5.80 1.75
N LYS A 98 -1.71 5.35 2.26
CA LYS A 98 -0.44 5.40 1.54
C LYS A 98 -0.11 4.00 1.03
N TYR A 99 0.14 3.89 -0.28
CA TYR A 99 0.56 2.65 -0.92
C TYR A 99 1.77 2.93 -1.81
N LEU A 100 2.87 2.21 -1.59
CA LEU A 100 4.16 2.36 -2.31
C LEU A 100 4.63 3.82 -2.44
N GLY A 101 4.49 4.59 -1.36
CA GLY A 101 4.90 5.99 -1.35
C GLY A 101 3.87 6.98 -1.90
N VAL A 102 2.82 6.49 -2.57
CA VAL A 102 1.75 7.30 -3.15
C VAL A 102 0.58 7.41 -2.17
N THR A 103 0.04 8.61 -1.96
CA THR A 103 -1.18 8.81 -1.17
C THR A 103 -2.39 8.68 -2.08
N LEU A 104 -3.21 7.66 -1.80
CA LEU A 104 -4.49 7.41 -2.46
C LEU A 104 -5.61 8.01 -1.60
N ILE A 105 -6.62 8.60 -2.26
CA ILE A 105 -7.75 9.27 -1.60
C ILE A 105 -9.05 8.80 -2.23
N SER A 106 -10.11 8.74 -1.43
CA SER A 106 -11.44 8.27 -1.83
C SER A 106 -12.07 9.08 -2.97
N ASP A 107 -11.69 10.34 -3.16
CA ASP A 107 -12.15 11.21 -4.26
C ASP A 107 -11.37 11.01 -5.58
N ALA A 108 -10.41 10.09 -5.61
CA ALA A 108 -9.52 9.82 -6.75
C ALA A 108 -8.71 11.05 -7.21
N THR A 109 -8.49 12.05 -6.34
CA THR A 109 -7.66 13.22 -6.67
C THR A 109 -6.21 13.03 -6.21
N TRP A 110 -5.29 13.70 -6.90
CA TRP A 110 -3.86 13.69 -6.57
C TRP A 110 -3.42 14.87 -5.70
N LYS A 111 -4.34 15.73 -5.29
CA LYS A 111 -4.01 17.01 -4.61
C LYS A 111 -3.13 16.83 -3.38
N VAL A 112 -3.51 15.92 -2.48
CA VAL A 112 -2.77 15.69 -1.22
C VAL A 112 -1.40 15.11 -1.50
N HIS A 113 -1.30 14.14 -2.42
CA HIS A 113 -0.02 13.55 -2.80
C HIS A 113 0.93 14.59 -3.42
N ILE A 114 0.44 15.35 -4.41
CA ILE A 114 1.23 16.40 -5.07
C ILE A 114 1.70 17.46 -4.05
N SER A 115 0.82 17.92 -3.16
CA SER A 115 1.20 18.88 -2.12
C SER A 115 2.27 18.33 -1.19
N ALA A 116 2.19 17.06 -0.80
CA ALA A 116 3.21 16.41 0.02
C ALA A 116 4.56 16.33 -0.69
N VAL A 117 4.58 15.96 -1.97
CA VAL A 117 5.80 15.90 -2.80
C VAL A 117 6.43 17.27 -2.97
N ILE A 118 5.63 18.31 -3.26
CA ILE A 118 6.11 19.71 -3.37
C ILE A 118 6.73 20.16 -2.05
N ASN A 119 6.09 19.86 -0.92
CA ASN A 119 6.62 20.23 0.40
C ASN A 119 7.97 19.56 0.70
N ILE A 120 8.11 18.28 0.37
CA ILE A 120 9.38 17.56 0.53
C ILE A 120 10.46 18.18 -0.36
N ALA A 121 10.17 18.38 -1.64
CA ALA A 121 11.11 18.98 -2.60
C ALA A 121 11.54 20.38 -2.15
N SER A 122 10.60 21.22 -1.69
CA SER A 122 10.89 22.57 -1.21
C SER A 122 11.78 22.58 0.04
N ARG A 123 11.54 21.65 0.98
CA ARG A 123 12.40 21.48 2.16
C ARG A 123 13.82 21.07 1.77
N THR A 124 13.96 20.09 0.88
CA THR A 124 15.25 19.62 0.38
C THR A 124 16.00 20.73 -0.34
N LEU A 125 15.32 21.48 -1.22
CA LEU A 125 15.89 22.63 -1.91
C LEU A 125 16.35 23.70 -0.93
N GLY A 126 15.55 24.00 0.10
CA GLY A 126 15.90 24.96 1.16
C GLY A 126 17.13 24.51 1.97
N LEU A 127 17.26 23.22 2.23
CA LEU A 127 18.44 22.63 2.87
C LEU A 127 19.67 22.78 1.98
N LEU A 128 19.58 22.37 0.71
CA LEU A 128 20.68 22.45 -0.26
C LEU A 128 21.16 23.90 -0.43
N ARG A 129 20.24 24.85 -0.60
CA ARG A 129 20.59 26.27 -0.71
C ARG A 129 21.38 26.75 0.50
N ARG A 130 20.96 26.42 1.71
CA ARG A 130 21.67 26.79 2.94
C ARG A 130 23.06 26.17 3.02
N THR A 131 23.16 24.87 2.72
CA THR A 131 24.43 24.13 2.75
C THR A 131 25.41 24.70 1.72
N LEU A 132 24.95 24.95 0.49
CA LEU A 132 25.78 25.53 -0.58
C LEU A 132 26.16 26.99 -0.31
N MET A 133 25.33 27.74 0.40
CA MET A 133 25.69 29.13 0.82
C MET A 133 26.79 29.15 1.87
N ILE A 134 26.85 28.13 2.75
CA ILE A 134 27.87 28.01 3.81
C ILE A 134 29.12 27.33 3.27
N GLY A 135 29.00 26.53 2.20
CA GLY A 135 30.11 25.78 1.61
C GLY A 135 31.18 26.66 0.99
N THR A 136 32.41 26.18 0.99
CA THR A 136 33.56 26.83 0.32
C THR A 136 33.32 26.89 -1.20
N LYS A 137 34.08 27.76 -1.90
CA LYS A 137 33.98 27.91 -3.36
C LYS A 137 34.16 26.59 -4.09
N SER A 138 35.09 25.75 -3.63
CA SER A 138 35.34 24.39 -4.17
C SER A 138 34.12 23.48 -4.10
N VAL A 139 33.36 23.51 -3.02
CA VAL A 139 32.12 22.71 -2.87
C VAL A 139 31.00 23.21 -3.79
N LYS A 140 30.94 24.53 -4.02
CA LYS A 140 29.94 25.11 -4.93
C LYS A 140 30.19 24.81 -6.41
N GLU A 141 31.43 24.56 -6.78
CA GLU A 141 31.81 24.23 -8.17
C GLU A 141 31.60 22.73 -8.50
N GLN A 142 31.43 21.88 -7.47
CA GLN A 142 31.20 20.43 -7.62
C GLN A 142 29.73 20.02 -7.50
N ALA A 143 28.81 20.91 -7.11
CA ALA A 143 27.38 20.68 -6.93
C ALA A 143 26.55 21.24 -8.10
#